data_6f5d4d13c8d9aa1ba4707e5565340af6
#
_entry.id   6f5d4d13c8d9aa1ba4707e5565340af6
#
_cell.length_a   1.000
_cell.length_b   1.000
_cell.length_c   1.000
_cell.angle_alpha   90.00
_cell.angle_beta   90.00
_cell.angle_gamma   90.00
#
_symmetry.space_group_name_H-M   'P 1'
#
loop_
_entity.id
_entity.type
_entity.pdbx_description
1 polymer ?
#
loop_
_entity_poly.entity_id
_entity_poly.type
_entity_poly.pdbx_seq_one_letter_code
_entity_poly.pdbx_strand_id
1 'polypeptide(L)'
;CALCDDVCLGSAEGVLVLYSLSKQSNMAGYRTAFIAGDESLIASMSAYRKQIGQIIPGPVQAAMAAGLRDLESVKVQHARYRERLGVLVSALRAYGYCTDMPDGALYVWVRAKSGDCWTDMEQLAKIGIIASPGEFYGAPECLRFSATASDEAIASAAECLAR
;
A
#
# COMPACT_ATOMS: atom_id res chain seq x y z
N CYS A 1 13.51 -7.88 6.10
CA CYS A 1 13.26 -6.85 7.13
C CYS A 1 14.59 -6.21 7.52
N ALA A 2 14.63 -4.89 7.77
CA ALA A 2 15.87 -4.18 8.16
C ALA A 2 16.47 -4.67 9.48
N LEU A 3 15.70 -5.39 10.30
CA LEU A 3 16.16 -6.00 11.54
C LEU A 3 16.50 -7.50 11.42
N CYS A 4 16.52 -8.05 10.19
CA CYS A 4 17.04 -9.41 9.99
C CYS A 4 18.57 -9.41 10.07
N ASP A 5 19.16 -10.43 10.68
CA ASP A 5 20.61 -10.51 10.93
C ASP A 5 21.47 -10.36 9.66
N ASP A 6 20.98 -10.88 8.54
CA ASP A 6 21.62 -10.74 7.22
C ASP A 6 21.58 -9.30 6.64
N VAL A 7 20.75 -8.43 7.21
CA VAL A 7 20.62 -7.01 6.78
C VAL A 7 21.30 -6.08 7.78
N CYS A 8 21.02 -6.26 9.09
CA CYS A 8 21.56 -5.38 10.14
C CYS A 8 22.88 -5.89 10.74
N LEU A 9 23.42 -7.00 10.23
CA LEU A 9 24.68 -7.62 10.70
C LEU A 9 24.69 -7.93 12.21
N GLY A 10 23.51 -8.30 12.76
CA GLY A 10 23.31 -8.62 14.16
C GLY A 10 23.24 -7.41 15.11
N SER A 11 23.24 -6.18 14.60
CA SER A 11 23.10 -4.96 15.40
C SER A 11 21.94 -4.11 14.91
N ALA A 12 21.03 -3.73 15.82
CA ALA A 12 19.98 -2.75 15.55
C ALA A 12 20.40 -1.31 15.85
N GLU A 13 21.67 -1.05 16.18
CA GLU A 13 22.18 0.29 16.50
C GLU A 13 21.93 1.27 15.33
N GLY A 14 21.28 2.40 15.63
CA GLY A 14 20.92 3.42 14.64
C GLY A 14 19.78 3.03 13.69
N VAL A 15 19.17 1.85 13.84
CA VAL A 15 18.10 1.36 12.96
C VAL A 15 16.73 1.53 13.64
N LEU A 16 15.78 2.16 12.93
CA LEU A 16 14.36 2.18 13.32
C LEU A 16 13.50 1.63 12.17
N VAL A 17 12.67 0.65 12.47
CA VAL A 17 11.66 0.09 11.57
C VAL A 17 10.29 0.55 12.02
N LEU A 18 9.59 1.24 11.13
CA LEU A 18 8.18 1.62 11.31
C LEU A 18 7.30 0.64 10.54
N TYR A 19 6.36 0.02 11.22
CA TYR A 19 5.48 -0.97 10.61
C TYR A 19 4.01 -0.75 10.98
N SER A 20 3.13 -0.88 9.99
CA SER A 20 1.69 -0.66 10.17
C SER A 20 0.89 -1.83 9.59
N LEU A 21 -0.19 -2.21 10.28
CA LEU A 21 -1.16 -3.20 9.79
C LEU A 21 -2.22 -2.59 8.85
N SER A 22 -2.13 -1.31 8.54
CA SER A 22 -3.10 -0.61 7.69
C SER A 22 -3.30 -1.29 6.33
N LYS A 23 -2.24 -1.85 5.75
CA LYS A 23 -2.28 -2.51 4.43
C LYS A 23 -2.20 -4.02 4.55
N GLN A 24 -1.34 -4.56 5.41
CA GLN A 24 -1.19 -6.00 5.61
C GLN A 24 -2.48 -6.67 6.07
N SER A 25 -3.21 -6.06 7.01
CA SER A 25 -4.36 -6.66 7.70
C SER A 25 -5.65 -5.84 7.56
N ASN A 26 -5.74 -4.95 6.57
CA ASN A 26 -6.89 -4.07 6.34
C ASN A 26 -7.30 -3.23 7.57
N MET A 27 -6.35 -2.90 8.44
CA MET A 27 -6.56 -2.19 9.71
C MET A 27 -6.31 -0.68 9.61
N ALA A 28 -6.49 -0.06 8.45
CA ALA A 28 -6.23 1.36 8.26
C ALA A 28 -7.06 2.27 9.20
N GLY A 29 -8.30 1.87 9.50
CA GLY A 29 -9.20 2.60 10.40
C GLY A 29 -8.76 2.59 11.87
N TYR A 30 -7.95 1.63 12.30
CA TYR A 30 -7.44 1.55 13.67
C TYR A 30 -6.35 2.56 13.98
N ARG A 31 -5.76 3.19 12.97
CA ARG A 31 -4.71 4.22 13.11
C ARG A 31 -3.55 3.76 13.99
N THR A 32 -3.09 2.52 13.82
CA THR A 32 -2.04 1.93 14.65
C THR A 32 -0.84 1.47 13.82
N ALA A 33 0.32 1.63 14.43
CA ALA A 33 1.61 1.19 13.92
C ALA A 33 2.54 0.90 15.11
N PHE A 34 3.63 0.20 14.89
CA PHE A 34 4.68 0.07 15.87
C PHE A 34 6.04 0.50 15.31
N ILE A 35 6.97 0.76 16.20
CA ILE A 35 8.36 1.07 15.90
C ILE A 35 9.22 0.05 16.63
N ALA A 36 10.20 -0.53 15.95
CA ALA A 36 11.16 -1.47 16.51
C ALA A 36 12.58 -1.10 16.05
N GLY A 37 13.59 -1.47 16.82
CA GLY A 37 14.99 -1.22 16.46
C GLY A 37 15.86 -0.83 17.66
N ASP A 38 16.71 0.15 17.47
CA ASP A 38 17.65 0.66 18.47
C ASP A 38 16.97 0.99 19.80
N GLU A 39 17.43 0.36 20.89
CA GLU A 39 16.83 0.48 22.22
C GLU A 39 16.87 1.93 22.74
N SER A 40 17.96 2.64 22.52
CA SER A 40 18.14 4.03 23.00
C SER A 40 17.20 5.00 22.28
N LEU A 41 17.07 4.83 20.97
CA LEU A 41 16.13 5.62 20.15
C LEU A 41 14.68 5.30 20.52
N ILE A 42 14.32 4.03 20.71
CA ILE A 42 12.98 3.61 21.14
C ILE A 42 12.63 4.20 22.52
N ALA A 43 13.56 4.15 23.47
CA ALA A 43 13.37 4.71 24.81
C ALA A 43 13.11 6.23 24.74
N SER A 44 13.92 6.97 23.98
CA SER A 44 13.79 8.40 23.78
C SER A 44 12.46 8.77 23.12
N MET A 45 12.08 8.08 22.05
CA MET A 45 10.80 8.28 21.36
C MET A 45 9.60 7.98 22.27
N SER A 46 9.68 6.92 23.06
CA SER A 46 8.62 6.52 24.00
C SER A 46 8.41 7.59 25.07
N ALA A 47 9.48 8.14 25.63
CA ALA A 47 9.44 9.22 26.60
C ALA A 47 8.81 10.47 26.00
N TYR A 48 9.24 10.88 24.81
CA TYR A 48 8.69 12.04 24.10
C TYR A 48 7.20 11.88 23.79
N ARG A 49 6.79 10.73 23.25
CA ARG A 49 5.39 10.44 22.91
C ARG A 49 4.46 10.50 24.12
N LYS A 50 4.92 10.05 25.28
CA LYS A 50 4.16 10.18 26.54
C LYS A 50 3.91 11.64 26.90
N GLN A 51 4.91 12.51 26.75
CA GLN A 51 4.81 13.94 27.07
C GLN A 51 3.83 14.68 26.16
N ILE A 52 3.79 14.35 24.87
CA ILE A 52 2.89 14.98 23.90
C ILE A 52 1.52 14.30 23.78
N GLY A 53 1.22 13.30 24.62
CA GLY A 53 -0.07 12.63 24.66
C GLY A 53 -0.34 11.69 23.46
N GLN A 54 0.66 11.32 22.68
CA GLN A 54 0.52 10.40 21.55
C GLN A 54 0.55 8.95 22.01
N ILE A 55 -0.46 8.54 22.74
CA ILE A 55 -0.60 7.17 23.27
C ILE A 55 -1.74 6.49 22.52
N ILE A 56 -1.47 5.28 22.03
CA ILE A 56 -2.49 4.46 21.36
C ILE A 56 -3.39 3.82 22.44
N PRO A 57 -4.74 3.90 22.32
CA PRO A 57 -5.65 3.29 23.27
C PRO A 57 -5.44 1.78 23.42
N GLY A 58 -5.57 1.25 24.63
CA GLY A 58 -5.35 -0.15 24.96
C GLY A 58 -6.12 -1.14 24.06
N PRO A 59 -7.43 -0.95 23.81
CA PRO A 59 -8.18 -1.82 22.88
C PRO A 59 -7.61 -1.87 21.46
N VAL A 60 -7.09 -0.74 20.96
CA VAL A 60 -6.45 -0.67 19.64
C VAL A 60 -5.12 -1.43 19.63
N GLN A 61 -4.34 -1.34 20.72
CA GLN A 61 -3.11 -2.12 20.87
C GLN A 61 -3.40 -3.62 20.92
N ALA A 62 -4.45 -4.04 21.63
CA ALA A 62 -4.88 -5.44 21.69
C ALA A 62 -5.31 -5.96 20.31
N ALA A 63 -6.08 -5.18 19.56
CA ALA A 63 -6.46 -5.51 18.19
C ALA A 63 -5.24 -5.64 17.27
N MET A 64 -4.27 -4.74 17.39
CA MET A 64 -3.03 -4.82 16.64
C MET A 64 -2.23 -6.08 16.99
N ALA A 65 -2.11 -6.42 18.26
CA ALA A 65 -1.42 -7.62 18.71
C ALA A 65 -2.09 -8.91 18.18
N ALA A 66 -3.42 -8.93 18.09
CA ALA A 66 -4.18 -10.03 17.47
C ALA A 66 -3.89 -10.10 15.96
N GLY A 67 -3.97 -8.98 15.25
CA GLY A 67 -3.69 -8.91 13.81
C GLY A 67 -2.26 -9.32 13.42
N LEU A 68 -1.27 -9.03 14.28
CA LEU A 68 0.12 -9.47 14.08
C LEU A 68 0.30 -10.99 14.19
N ARG A 69 -0.60 -11.69 14.91
CA ARG A 69 -0.57 -13.16 15.04
C ARG A 69 -1.37 -13.87 13.95
N ASP A 70 -2.25 -13.17 13.26
CA ASP A 70 -3.12 -13.73 12.24
C ASP A 70 -2.44 -13.74 10.87
N LEU A 71 -1.51 -14.67 10.69
CA LEU A 71 -0.78 -14.84 9.44
C LEU A 71 -1.65 -15.46 8.34
N GLU A 72 -2.71 -16.19 8.70
CA GLU A 72 -3.59 -16.83 7.71
C GLU A 72 -4.44 -15.80 6.96
N SER A 73 -5.07 -14.86 7.66
CA SER A 73 -5.78 -13.75 7.02
C SER A 73 -4.87 -12.92 6.11
N VAL A 74 -3.60 -12.74 6.49
CA VAL A 74 -2.61 -12.06 5.64
C VAL A 74 -2.39 -12.79 4.32
N LYS A 75 -2.23 -14.12 4.36
CA LYS A 75 -2.05 -14.95 3.14
C LYS A 75 -3.26 -14.87 2.21
N VAL A 76 -4.46 -15.04 2.78
CA VAL A 76 -5.73 -14.95 2.03
C VAL A 76 -5.88 -13.58 1.36
N GLN A 77 -5.63 -12.51 2.12
CA GLN A 77 -5.76 -11.15 1.58
C GLN A 77 -4.68 -10.84 0.53
N HIS A 78 -3.46 -11.33 0.73
CA HIS A 78 -2.38 -11.19 -0.25
C HIS A 78 -2.73 -11.90 -1.57
N ALA A 79 -3.27 -13.12 -1.51
CA ALA A 79 -3.69 -13.85 -2.71
C ALA A 79 -4.78 -13.08 -3.47
N ARG A 80 -5.78 -12.54 -2.76
CA ARG A 80 -6.84 -11.70 -3.36
C ARG A 80 -6.28 -10.46 -4.05
N TYR A 81 -5.36 -9.75 -3.42
CA TYR A 81 -4.74 -8.56 -4.06
C TYR A 81 -3.90 -8.94 -5.28
N ARG A 82 -3.19 -10.05 -5.25
CA ARG A 82 -2.45 -10.53 -6.43
C ARG A 82 -3.37 -10.84 -7.61
N GLU A 83 -4.50 -11.47 -7.36
CA GLU A 83 -5.52 -11.74 -8.38
C GLU A 83 -6.06 -10.44 -8.98
N ARG A 84 -6.50 -9.50 -8.16
CA ARG A 84 -6.99 -8.18 -8.60
C ARG A 84 -5.95 -7.39 -9.39
N LEU A 85 -4.71 -7.39 -8.92
CA LEU A 85 -3.60 -6.75 -9.66
C LEU A 85 -3.38 -7.42 -11.01
N GLY A 86 -3.46 -8.74 -11.09
CA GLY A 86 -3.35 -9.48 -12.35
C GLY A 86 -4.43 -9.08 -13.36
N VAL A 87 -5.68 -8.97 -12.91
CA VAL A 87 -6.81 -8.49 -13.75
C VAL A 87 -6.55 -7.06 -14.22
N LEU A 88 -6.18 -6.14 -13.32
CA LEU A 88 -5.88 -4.75 -13.67
C LEU A 88 -4.71 -4.60 -14.63
N VAL A 89 -3.59 -5.28 -14.38
CA VAL A 89 -2.42 -5.24 -15.26
C VAL A 89 -2.77 -5.73 -16.65
N SER A 90 -3.51 -6.82 -16.76
CA SER A 90 -3.94 -7.37 -18.07
C SER A 90 -4.84 -6.38 -18.81
N ALA A 91 -5.80 -5.79 -18.13
CA ALA A 91 -6.72 -4.82 -18.73
C ALA A 91 -6.01 -3.51 -19.13
N LEU A 92 -5.12 -3.00 -18.28
CA LEU A 92 -4.33 -1.79 -18.57
C LEU A 92 -3.40 -2.00 -19.78
N ARG A 93 -2.79 -3.18 -19.91
CA ARG A 93 -1.99 -3.53 -21.10
C ARG A 93 -2.84 -3.56 -22.36
N ALA A 94 -4.02 -4.19 -22.30
CA ALA A 94 -4.95 -4.24 -23.42
C ALA A 94 -5.42 -2.84 -23.85
N TYR A 95 -5.61 -1.94 -22.89
CA TYR A 95 -5.96 -0.54 -23.15
C TYR A 95 -4.78 0.30 -23.68
N GLY A 96 -3.56 -0.22 -23.65
CA GLY A 96 -2.36 0.39 -24.23
C GLY A 96 -1.40 1.04 -23.25
N TYR A 97 -1.53 0.78 -21.93
CA TYR A 97 -0.51 1.16 -20.95
C TYR A 97 0.63 0.14 -20.92
N CYS A 98 1.86 0.62 -20.84
CA CYS A 98 3.02 -0.22 -20.59
C CYS A 98 3.16 -0.41 -19.08
N THR A 99 2.93 -1.64 -18.60
CA THR A 99 3.00 -1.97 -17.18
C THR A 99 3.28 -3.44 -16.97
N ASP A 100 3.87 -3.76 -15.81
CA ASP A 100 4.13 -5.12 -15.35
C ASP A 100 3.47 -5.39 -14.01
N MET A 101 3.38 -6.68 -13.65
CA MET A 101 2.88 -7.08 -12.35
C MET A 101 3.85 -6.56 -11.28
N PRO A 102 3.39 -5.76 -10.31
CA PRO A 102 4.27 -5.25 -9.26
C PRO A 102 4.72 -6.40 -8.34
N ASP A 103 5.94 -6.33 -7.83
CA ASP A 103 6.50 -7.30 -6.89
C ASP A 103 5.78 -7.29 -5.53
N GLY A 104 5.12 -6.19 -5.21
CA GLY A 104 4.36 -6.02 -3.97
C GLY A 104 3.39 -4.86 -4.00
N ALA A 105 2.86 -4.52 -2.84
CA ALA A 105 1.88 -3.45 -2.62
C ALA A 105 0.49 -3.70 -3.24
N LEU A 106 -0.28 -2.65 -3.43
CA LEU A 106 -1.70 -2.69 -3.79
C LEU A 106 -1.98 -1.86 -5.05
N TYR A 107 -0.95 -1.41 -5.74
CA TYR A 107 -1.04 -0.40 -6.78
C TYR A 107 -0.31 -0.83 -8.04
N VAL A 108 -0.88 -0.46 -9.19
CA VAL A 108 -0.18 -0.45 -10.46
C VAL A 108 0.21 0.99 -10.75
N TRP A 109 1.50 1.22 -11.01
CA TRP A 109 2.05 2.50 -11.39
C TRP A 109 2.40 2.47 -12.87
N VAL A 110 1.86 3.39 -13.65
CA VAL A 110 2.04 3.42 -15.10
C VAL A 110 2.41 4.81 -15.58
N ARG A 111 3.14 4.88 -16.67
CA ARG A 111 3.34 6.11 -17.40
C ARG A 111 2.08 6.45 -18.21
N ALA A 112 1.64 7.71 -18.15
CA ALA A 112 0.52 8.20 -18.93
C ALA A 112 0.83 8.07 -20.43
N LYS A 113 -0.14 7.64 -21.23
CA LYS A 113 0.01 7.46 -22.69
C LYS A 113 0.22 8.79 -23.40
N SER A 114 -0.47 9.84 -22.94
CA SER A 114 -0.31 11.22 -23.43
C SER A 114 0.97 11.90 -22.94
N GLY A 115 1.63 11.34 -21.91
CA GLY A 115 2.73 11.98 -21.18
C GLY A 115 2.27 12.91 -20.07
N ASP A 116 0.98 13.10 -19.86
CA ASP A 116 0.37 13.92 -18.82
C ASP A 116 -0.75 13.17 -18.11
N CYS A 117 -0.69 13.11 -16.79
CA CYS A 117 -1.65 12.32 -15.99
C CYS A 117 -3.07 12.87 -16.08
N TRP A 118 -3.27 14.18 -16.16
CA TRP A 118 -4.60 14.78 -16.22
C TRP A 118 -5.30 14.53 -17.55
N THR A 119 -4.55 14.61 -18.66
CA THR A 119 -5.05 14.27 -19.99
C THR A 119 -5.53 12.82 -20.05
N ASP A 120 -4.75 11.87 -19.51
CA ASP A 120 -5.16 10.47 -19.46
C ASP A 120 -6.34 10.26 -18.50
N MET A 121 -6.37 10.96 -17.34
CA MET A 121 -7.48 10.91 -16.39
C MET A 121 -8.82 11.34 -17.03
N GLU A 122 -8.83 12.37 -17.86
CA GLU A 122 -10.02 12.80 -18.59
C GLU A 122 -10.55 11.72 -19.53
N GLN A 123 -9.65 11.00 -20.22
CA GLN A 123 -10.06 9.91 -21.11
C GLN A 123 -10.58 8.70 -20.30
N LEU A 124 -9.91 8.34 -19.21
CA LEU A 124 -10.33 7.26 -18.32
C LEU A 124 -11.68 7.57 -17.66
N ALA A 125 -11.93 8.82 -17.26
CA ALA A 125 -13.19 9.24 -16.66
C ALA A 125 -14.38 9.06 -17.62
N LYS A 126 -14.18 9.24 -18.94
CA LYS A 126 -15.24 9.02 -19.96
C LYS A 126 -15.71 7.56 -20.01
N ILE A 127 -14.87 6.63 -19.62
CA ILE A 127 -15.20 5.20 -19.54
C ILE A 127 -15.48 4.74 -18.10
N GLY A 128 -15.62 5.69 -17.15
CA GLY A 128 -15.99 5.40 -15.75
C GLY A 128 -14.83 4.99 -14.86
N ILE A 129 -13.57 5.23 -15.26
CA ILE A 129 -12.39 4.87 -14.47
C ILE A 129 -11.72 6.13 -13.91
N ILE A 130 -11.44 6.09 -12.60
CA ILE A 130 -10.72 7.16 -11.91
C ILE A 130 -9.46 6.56 -11.28
N ALA A 131 -8.30 6.98 -11.79
CA ALA A 131 -6.99 6.70 -11.20
C ALA A 131 -6.56 7.83 -10.25
N SER A 132 -5.44 7.68 -9.55
CA SER A 132 -4.78 8.81 -8.89
C SER A 132 -3.77 9.44 -9.84
N PRO A 133 -3.79 10.77 -10.03
CA PRO A 133 -2.78 11.44 -10.84
C PRO A 133 -1.42 11.36 -10.17
N GLY A 134 -0.39 11.05 -10.95
CA GLY A 134 0.98 10.94 -10.47
C GLY A 134 1.56 12.26 -9.97
N GLU A 135 1.01 13.39 -10.41
CA GLU A 135 1.37 14.71 -9.92
C GLU A 135 1.31 14.82 -8.39
N PHE A 136 0.33 14.17 -7.73
CA PHE A 136 0.23 14.14 -6.27
C PHE A 136 1.41 13.44 -5.59
N TYR A 137 2.24 12.74 -6.36
CA TYR A 137 3.42 11.99 -5.92
C TYR A 137 4.72 12.52 -6.55
N GLY A 138 4.65 13.70 -7.20
CA GLY A 138 5.81 14.33 -7.86
C GLY A 138 6.16 13.74 -9.23
N ALA A 139 5.24 13.01 -9.87
CA ALA A 139 5.43 12.38 -11.19
C ALA A 139 4.22 12.66 -12.11
N PRO A 140 4.07 13.90 -12.64
CA PRO A 140 2.92 14.31 -13.42
C PRO A 140 2.73 13.51 -14.72
N GLU A 141 3.75 12.82 -15.17
CA GLU A 141 3.70 11.93 -16.33
C GLU A 141 3.20 10.52 -16.01
N CYS A 142 2.74 10.26 -14.77
CA CYS A 142 2.33 8.93 -14.30
C CYS A 142 0.91 8.89 -13.75
N LEU A 143 0.37 7.66 -13.63
CA LEU A 143 -0.91 7.36 -13.00
C LEU A 143 -0.75 6.21 -12.01
N ARG A 144 -1.55 6.22 -10.93
CA ARG A 144 -1.62 5.11 -9.98
C ARG A 144 -3.01 4.51 -9.96
N PHE A 145 -3.11 3.22 -10.26
CA PHE A 145 -4.33 2.42 -10.11
C PHE A 145 -4.28 1.59 -8.83
N SER A 146 -5.42 1.41 -8.17
CA SER A 146 -5.52 0.72 -6.90
C SER A 146 -6.33 -0.58 -7.01
N ALA A 147 -5.82 -1.66 -6.44
CA ALA A 147 -6.52 -2.94 -6.32
C ALA A 147 -7.38 -3.05 -5.05
N THR A 148 -7.66 -1.95 -4.35
CA THR A 148 -8.40 -1.97 -3.06
C THR A 148 -9.91 -1.97 -3.21
N ALA A 149 -10.44 -1.81 -4.42
CA ALA A 149 -11.87 -1.93 -4.71
C ALA A 149 -12.36 -3.39 -4.58
N SER A 150 -13.68 -3.62 -4.64
CA SER A 150 -14.25 -4.97 -4.62
C SER A 150 -13.88 -5.78 -5.87
N ASP A 151 -14.06 -7.10 -5.83
CA ASP A 151 -13.76 -7.98 -6.98
C ASP A 151 -14.63 -7.60 -8.18
N GLU A 152 -15.92 -7.28 -7.94
CA GLU A 152 -16.87 -6.84 -8.95
C GLU A 152 -16.46 -5.50 -9.59
N ALA A 153 -15.98 -4.56 -8.78
CA ALA A 153 -15.54 -3.26 -9.29
C ALA A 153 -14.26 -3.39 -10.13
N ILE A 154 -13.33 -4.27 -9.75
CA ILE A 154 -12.13 -4.57 -10.53
C ILE A 154 -12.50 -5.25 -11.86
N ALA A 155 -13.43 -6.21 -11.86
CA ALA A 155 -13.91 -6.85 -13.08
C ALA A 155 -14.61 -5.84 -14.01
N SER A 156 -15.50 -4.99 -13.46
CA SER A 156 -16.16 -3.93 -14.23
C SER A 156 -15.16 -2.93 -14.83
N ALA A 157 -14.12 -2.55 -14.08
CA ALA A 157 -13.07 -1.68 -14.61
C ALA A 157 -12.32 -2.34 -15.78
N ALA A 158 -12.04 -3.64 -15.70
CA ALA A 158 -11.42 -4.38 -16.78
C ALA A 158 -12.30 -4.42 -18.05
N GLU A 159 -13.62 -4.59 -17.89
CA GLU A 159 -14.57 -4.53 -19.01
C GLU A 159 -14.61 -3.13 -19.65
N CYS A 160 -14.57 -2.06 -18.84
CA CYS A 160 -14.52 -0.69 -19.33
C CYS A 160 -13.23 -0.40 -20.13
N LEU A 161 -12.10 -0.93 -19.68
CA LEU A 161 -10.80 -0.80 -20.38
C LEU A 161 -10.73 -1.63 -21.67
N ALA A 162 -11.58 -2.63 -21.83
CA ALA A 162 -11.60 -3.50 -23.03
C ALA A 162 -12.45 -2.91 -24.18
N ARG A 163 -13.19 -1.83 -23.96
CA ARG A 163 -14.05 -1.16 -24.97
C ARG A 163 -13.24 -0.16 -25.79
#